data_8538ffc6038724e5fd92caa241f656ff
#
_entry.id   8538ffc6038724e5fd92caa241f656ff
#
_cell.length_a   1.000
_cell.length_b   1.000
_cell.length_c   1.000
_cell.angle_alpha   90.00
_cell.angle_beta   90.00
_cell.angle_gamma   90.00
#
_symmetry.space_group_name_H-M   'P 1'
#
loop_
_entity.id
_entity.type
_entity.pdbx_description
1 polymer ?
#
loop_
_entity_poly.entity_id
_entity_poly.type
_entity_poly.pdbx_seq_one_letter_code
_entity_poly.pdbx_strand_id
1 'polypeptide(L)'
;MRSRWLFATAWLACSALLCAQAAPERGGNEVQIWAGGGHSVPGGTRNTGAFNAGLRYGWILTAPHLPGFLRGRFEYALDAVPVFFVFQPANTAYGAGFDPLGLKWNFIRHGRFSPYLELCGGTLFTNHNVPTSTNTVNFTDQAALGTHILGSKYNWSLELRYMHISNAGLGNLNPGINTVQVRLGVGRFFGGRR
;
A
#
# COMPACT_ATOMS: atom_id res chain seq x y z
N MET A 1 -26.42 -26.60 -15.97
CA MET A 1 -26.76 -25.15 -16.09
C MET A 1 -26.00 -24.24 -15.11
N ARG A 2 -24.92 -24.63 -14.45
CA ARG A 2 -24.22 -23.81 -13.42
C ARG A 2 -22.96 -23.07 -13.89
N SER A 3 -22.45 -23.29 -15.09
CA SER A 3 -21.17 -22.67 -15.54
C SER A 3 -21.31 -21.34 -16.30
N ARG A 4 -22.51 -20.95 -16.73
CA ARG A 4 -22.72 -19.73 -17.53
C ARG A 4 -22.67 -18.43 -16.71
N TRP A 5 -22.93 -18.48 -15.40
CA TRP A 5 -22.94 -17.31 -14.53
C TRP A 5 -21.55 -16.84 -14.09
N LEU A 6 -20.59 -17.75 -13.99
CA LEU A 6 -19.21 -17.42 -13.62
C LEU A 6 -18.49 -16.62 -14.72
N PHE A 7 -18.81 -16.88 -15.99
CA PHE A 7 -18.26 -16.13 -17.11
C PHE A 7 -18.88 -14.72 -17.25
N ALA A 8 -20.15 -14.55 -16.89
CA ALA A 8 -20.82 -13.25 -16.95
C ALA A 8 -20.29 -12.27 -15.90
N THR A 9 -19.97 -12.75 -14.69
CA THR A 9 -19.37 -11.93 -13.63
C THR A 9 -17.93 -11.53 -13.93
N ALA A 10 -17.15 -12.40 -14.58
CA ALA A 10 -15.81 -12.09 -15.03
C ALA A 10 -15.80 -11.05 -16.16
N TRP A 11 -16.78 -11.06 -17.06
CA TRP A 11 -16.93 -10.08 -18.14
C TRP A 11 -17.36 -8.70 -17.63
N LEU A 12 -18.24 -8.61 -16.64
CA LEU A 12 -18.63 -7.35 -16.01
C LEU A 12 -17.48 -6.69 -15.23
N ALA A 13 -16.63 -7.47 -14.57
CA ALA A 13 -15.42 -6.96 -13.92
C ALA A 13 -14.39 -6.47 -14.96
N CYS A 14 -14.30 -7.09 -16.13
CA CYS A 14 -13.37 -6.71 -17.19
C CYS A 14 -13.83 -5.44 -17.94
N SER A 15 -15.14 -5.19 -18.07
CA SER A 15 -15.67 -4.01 -18.78
C SER A 15 -15.51 -2.70 -17.99
N ALA A 16 -15.45 -2.74 -16.65
CA ALA A 16 -15.15 -1.58 -15.82
C ALA A 16 -13.69 -1.08 -15.96
N LEU A 17 -12.80 -1.91 -16.50
CA LEU A 17 -11.40 -1.58 -16.74
C LEU A 17 -11.14 -0.81 -18.04
N LEU A 18 -12.15 -0.58 -18.88
CA LEU A 18 -11.99 -0.01 -20.22
C LEU A 18 -11.84 1.52 -20.26
N CYS A 19 -12.28 2.24 -19.21
CA CYS A 19 -12.10 3.68 -19.12
C CYS A 19 -10.95 4.04 -18.15
N ALA A 20 -9.71 3.81 -18.57
CA ALA A 20 -8.55 4.28 -17.82
C ALA A 20 -8.50 5.81 -17.85
N GLN A 21 -8.39 6.41 -16.69
CA GLN A 21 -8.08 7.83 -16.56
C GLN A 21 -6.61 8.02 -16.16
N ALA A 22 -6.03 9.14 -16.59
CA ALA A 22 -4.61 9.39 -16.38
C ALA A 22 -4.28 9.86 -14.97
N ALA A 23 -5.25 10.26 -14.14
CA ALA A 23 -5.01 10.88 -12.83
C ALA A 23 -6.09 10.51 -11.81
N PRO A 24 -5.82 10.65 -10.50
CA PRO A 24 -6.86 10.52 -9.48
C PRO A 24 -7.93 11.60 -9.66
N GLU A 25 -9.19 11.19 -9.83
CA GLU A 25 -10.34 12.08 -9.98
C GLU A 25 -11.44 11.68 -9.00
N ARG A 26 -12.24 12.67 -8.53
CA ARG A 26 -13.32 12.42 -7.57
C ARG A 26 -14.27 11.32 -8.04
N GLY A 27 -14.59 10.39 -7.13
CA GLY A 27 -15.44 9.24 -7.41
C GLY A 27 -14.77 8.20 -8.30
N GLY A 28 -13.46 8.35 -8.57
CA GLY A 28 -12.65 7.34 -9.21
C GLY A 28 -12.06 6.36 -8.23
N ASN A 29 -11.42 5.34 -8.81
CA ASN A 29 -10.77 4.27 -8.07
C ASN A 29 -9.33 4.11 -8.54
N GLU A 30 -8.48 3.58 -7.67
CA GLU A 30 -7.14 3.10 -7.97
C GLU A 30 -7.10 1.57 -7.86
N VAL A 31 -6.45 0.91 -8.83
CA VAL A 31 -5.96 -0.47 -8.68
C VAL A 31 -4.48 -0.45 -8.94
N GLN A 32 -3.70 -1.11 -8.07
CA GLN A 32 -2.25 -1.16 -8.21
C GLN A 32 -1.73 -2.52 -7.76
N ILE A 33 -0.72 -3.05 -8.46
CA ILE A 33 0.19 -4.07 -7.97
C ILE A 33 1.50 -3.39 -7.61
N TRP A 34 2.08 -3.76 -6.48
CA TRP A 34 3.29 -3.13 -5.98
C TRP A 34 4.22 -4.13 -5.29
N ALA A 35 5.50 -3.78 -5.24
CA ALA A 35 6.50 -4.46 -4.43
C ALA A 35 7.44 -3.44 -3.81
N GLY A 36 7.93 -3.75 -2.63
CA GLY A 36 8.85 -2.87 -1.92
C GLY A 36 9.80 -3.65 -1.01
N GLY A 37 10.86 -2.99 -0.62
CA GLY A 37 11.81 -3.55 0.32
C GLY A 37 12.72 -2.49 0.90
N GLY A 38 13.34 -2.85 2.02
CA GLY A 38 14.22 -1.96 2.75
C GLY A 38 14.87 -2.61 3.93
N HIS A 39 15.42 -1.78 4.79
CA HIS A 39 16.19 -2.25 5.94
C HIS A 39 15.83 -1.48 7.21
N SER A 40 16.15 -2.11 8.36
CA SER A 40 15.87 -1.52 9.66
C SER A 40 16.69 -0.24 9.91
N VAL A 41 16.03 0.70 10.59
CA VAL A 41 16.60 1.95 11.08
C VAL A 41 16.55 1.99 12.61
N PRO A 42 17.26 2.92 13.28
CA PRO A 42 17.25 3.03 14.74
C PRO A 42 15.84 3.18 15.33
N GLY A 43 15.67 2.72 16.59
CA GLY A 43 14.42 2.81 17.35
C GLY A 43 13.72 1.46 17.57
N GLY A 44 14.34 0.34 17.18
CA GLY A 44 13.82 -1.02 17.36
C GLY A 44 14.90 -2.07 17.12
N THR A 45 14.49 -3.30 16.83
CA THR A 45 15.37 -4.40 16.46
C THR A 45 16.14 -4.06 15.18
N ARG A 46 17.44 -4.22 15.21
CA ARG A 46 18.38 -3.88 14.11
C ARG A 46 18.70 -5.10 13.24
N ASN A 47 19.46 -4.84 12.16
CA ASN A 47 19.95 -5.86 11.21
C ASN A 47 18.83 -6.71 10.61
N THR A 48 17.69 -6.07 10.34
CA THR A 48 16.51 -6.71 9.81
C THR A 48 16.14 -6.08 8.47
N GLY A 49 16.04 -6.90 7.43
CA GLY A 49 15.52 -6.50 6.14
C GLY A 49 14.02 -6.83 6.03
N ALA A 50 13.31 -6.13 5.17
CA ALA A 50 11.94 -6.47 4.81
C ALA A 50 11.75 -6.41 3.30
N PHE A 51 10.96 -7.33 2.76
CA PHE A 51 10.45 -7.30 1.40
C PHE A 51 8.96 -7.64 1.44
N ASN A 52 8.16 -6.88 0.71
CA ASN A 52 6.72 -7.13 0.62
C ASN A 52 6.19 -6.80 -0.77
N ALA A 53 5.12 -7.50 -1.15
CA ALA A 53 4.42 -7.25 -2.39
C ALA A 53 2.92 -7.43 -2.20
N GLY A 54 2.13 -6.62 -2.90
CA GLY A 54 0.70 -6.60 -2.68
C GLY A 54 -0.11 -5.99 -3.80
N LEU A 55 -1.41 -5.96 -3.52
CA LEU A 55 -2.45 -5.41 -4.37
C LEU A 55 -3.15 -4.30 -3.60
N ARG A 56 -3.35 -3.17 -4.24
CA ARG A 56 -4.10 -2.02 -3.71
C ARG A 56 -5.41 -1.85 -4.44
N TYR A 57 -6.44 -1.49 -3.66
CA TYR A 57 -7.66 -0.87 -4.16
C TYR A 57 -7.94 0.41 -3.39
N GLY A 58 -8.07 1.54 -4.11
CA GLY A 58 -8.32 2.85 -3.55
C GLY A 58 -9.60 3.50 -4.07
N TRP A 59 -10.23 4.33 -3.24
CA TRP A 59 -11.39 5.17 -3.57
C TRP A 59 -11.04 6.64 -3.42
N ILE A 60 -11.11 7.41 -4.49
CA ILE A 60 -10.86 8.85 -4.47
C ILE A 60 -12.15 9.56 -4.04
N LEU A 61 -12.20 9.95 -2.78
CA LEU A 61 -13.44 10.36 -2.11
C LEU A 61 -13.77 11.83 -2.35
N THR A 62 -12.77 12.70 -2.57
CA THR A 62 -13.00 14.14 -2.59
C THR A 62 -12.63 14.80 -3.92
N ALA A 63 -13.28 15.93 -4.21
CA ALA A 63 -12.79 16.91 -5.17
C ALA A 63 -11.50 17.56 -4.62
N PRO A 64 -10.70 18.25 -5.44
CA PRO A 64 -9.56 19.00 -4.94
C PRO A 64 -10.00 20.08 -3.96
N HIS A 65 -9.38 20.09 -2.77
CA HIS A 65 -9.57 21.12 -1.75
C HIS A 65 -8.24 21.48 -1.09
N LEU A 66 -8.24 22.41 -0.17
CA LEU A 66 -7.10 23.15 0.37
C LEU A 66 -6.45 24.09 -0.66
N PRO A 67 -5.86 25.20 -0.18
CA PRO A 67 -5.22 26.19 -1.03
C PRO A 67 -3.75 25.86 -1.37
N GLY A 68 -3.25 26.49 -2.41
CA GLY A 68 -1.83 26.48 -2.77
C GLY A 68 -1.26 25.10 -3.02
N PHE A 69 -0.07 24.84 -2.50
CA PHE A 69 0.67 23.58 -2.65
C PHE A 69 0.03 22.39 -1.90
N LEU A 70 -0.81 22.67 -0.90
CA LEU A 70 -1.56 21.63 -0.18
C LEU A 70 -2.78 21.14 -0.94
N ARG A 71 -3.14 21.77 -2.06
CA ARG A 71 -4.31 21.40 -2.84
C ARG A 71 -4.19 19.96 -3.34
N GLY A 72 -5.21 19.13 -3.01
CA GLY A 72 -5.19 17.71 -3.30
C GLY A 72 -6.54 17.06 -3.10
N ARG A 73 -6.56 15.73 -3.22
CA ARG A 73 -7.73 14.86 -3.07
C ARG A 73 -7.45 13.80 -2.02
N PHE A 74 -8.43 13.55 -1.20
CA PHE A 74 -8.37 12.45 -0.25
C PHE A 74 -8.78 11.14 -0.92
N GLU A 75 -7.99 10.11 -0.66
CA GLU A 75 -8.22 8.74 -1.08
C GLU A 75 -8.16 7.82 0.14
N TYR A 76 -9.10 6.90 0.21
CA TYR A 76 -9.05 5.77 1.13
C TYR A 76 -8.64 4.53 0.35
N ALA A 77 -7.70 3.76 0.89
CA ALA A 77 -7.15 2.58 0.22
C ALA A 77 -7.09 1.37 1.15
N LEU A 78 -7.16 0.19 0.53
CA LEU A 78 -6.91 -1.11 1.14
C LEU A 78 -5.74 -1.77 0.42
N ASP A 79 -4.82 -2.38 1.18
CA ASP A 79 -3.77 -3.22 0.62
C ASP A 79 -3.92 -4.66 1.11
N ALA A 80 -4.00 -5.62 0.17
CA ALA A 80 -3.75 -7.03 0.43
C ALA A 80 -2.27 -7.31 0.17
N VAL A 81 -1.57 -7.87 1.15
CA VAL A 81 -0.13 -8.12 1.12
C VAL A 81 0.14 -9.62 1.20
N PRO A 82 -0.08 -10.40 0.12
CA PRO A 82 0.07 -11.86 0.12
C PRO A 82 1.53 -12.31 0.28
N VAL A 83 2.49 -11.43 0.05
CA VAL A 83 3.91 -11.74 0.16
C VAL A 83 4.57 -10.78 1.14
N PHE A 84 5.08 -11.31 2.25
CA PHE A 84 5.83 -10.55 3.23
C PHE A 84 7.00 -11.40 3.76
N PHE A 85 8.23 -10.90 3.58
CA PHE A 85 9.44 -11.49 4.14
C PHE A 85 10.09 -10.53 5.12
N VAL A 86 10.51 -11.06 6.27
CA VAL A 86 11.31 -10.35 7.27
C VAL A 86 12.60 -11.13 7.47
N PHE A 87 13.71 -10.56 7.00
CA PHE A 87 15.05 -11.15 7.07
C PHE A 87 15.68 -10.76 8.40
N GLN A 88 15.59 -11.64 9.38
CA GLN A 88 16.14 -11.44 10.72
C GLN A 88 17.49 -12.16 10.85
N PRO A 89 18.39 -11.75 11.78
CA PRO A 89 19.67 -12.43 11.98
C PRO A 89 19.52 -13.92 12.30
N ALA A 90 18.47 -14.31 13.03
CA ALA A 90 18.24 -15.69 13.46
C ALA A 90 17.48 -16.54 12.43
N ASN A 91 16.61 -15.91 11.63
CA ASN A 91 15.78 -16.62 10.65
C ASN A 91 15.18 -15.64 9.63
N THR A 92 14.60 -16.19 8.58
CA THR A 92 13.71 -15.45 7.68
C THR A 92 12.27 -15.83 7.99
N ALA A 93 11.47 -14.86 8.46
CA ALA A 93 10.04 -15.03 8.58
C ALA A 93 9.36 -14.68 7.26
N TYR A 94 8.36 -15.48 6.87
CA TYR A 94 7.50 -15.19 5.73
C TYR A 94 6.03 -15.23 6.17
N GLY A 95 5.19 -14.47 5.47
CA GLY A 95 3.79 -14.38 5.83
C GLY A 95 2.99 -13.54 4.87
N ALA A 96 1.85 -13.09 5.35
CA ALA A 96 0.93 -12.24 4.64
C ALA A 96 0.36 -11.17 5.57
N GLY A 97 -0.07 -10.06 4.99
CA GLY A 97 -0.67 -8.94 5.70
C GLY A 97 -1.93 -8.42 5.01
N PHE A 98 -2.62 -7.58 5.72
CA PHE A 98 -3.75 -6.82 5.22
C PHE A 98 -3.76 -5.45 5.89
N ASP A 99 -3.71 -4.39 5.08
CA ASP A 99 -3.72 -3.01 5.55
C ASP A 99 -5.09 -2.38 5.24
N PRO A 100 -6.06 -2.40 6.20
CA PRO A 100 -7.40 -1.85 6.02
C PRO A 100 -7.45 -0.32 6.10
N LEU A 101 -6.41 0.32 6.61
CA LEU A 101 -6.40 1.77 6.89
C LEU A 101 -5.34 2.47 6.03
N GLY A 102 -5.66 2.70 4.77
CA GLY A 102 -4.86 3.54 3.88
C GLY A 102 -5.49 4.92 3.72
N LEU A 103 -4.87 5.95 4.30
CA LEU A 103 -5.29 7.35 4.24
C LEU A 103 -4.30 8.10 3.36
N LYS A 104 -4.67 8.41 2.12
CA LYS A 104 -3.78 8.96 1.12
C LYS A 104 -4.25 10.34 0.67
N TRP A 105 -3.33 11.29 0.62
CA TRP A 105 -3.54 12.62 0.09
C TRP A 105 -2.80 12.78 -1.24
N ASN A 106 -3.55 12.78 -2.34
CA ASN A 106 -3.03 12.99 -3.68
C ASN A 106 -3.00 14.49 -3.97
N PHE A 107 -1.81 15.08 -4.04
CA PHE A 107 -1.64 16.47 -4.44
C PHE A 107 -2.00 16.68 -5.91
N ILE A 108 -2.27 17.92 -6.28
CA ILE A 108 -2.50 18.26 -7.69
C ILE A 108 -1.26 17.92 -8.50
N ARG A 109 -1.50 17.28 -9.62
CA ARG A 109 -0.43 16.87 -10.55
C ARG A 109 0.31 18.06 -11.12
N HIS A 110 1.61 17.88 -11.35
CA HIS A 110 2.47 18.77 -12.10
C HIS A 110 3.03 18.00 -13.31
N GLY A 111 2.52 18.30 -14.51
CA GLY A 111 2.84 17.53 -15.70
C GLY A 111 2.41 16.07 -15.57
N ARG A 112 3.38 15.15 -15.58
CA ARG A 112 3.15 13.71 -15.41
C ARG A 112 3.24 13.24 -13.96
N PHE A 113 3.65 14.07 -13.03
CA PHE A 113 3.86 13.70 -11.63
C PHE A 113 2.67 14.10 -10.78
N SER A 114 2.16 13.17 -9.98
CA SER A 114 1.13 13.41 -8.97
C SER A 114 1.66 12.95 -7.62
N PRO A 115 2.28 13.87 -6.85
CA PRO A 115 2.81 13.54 -5.53
C PRO A 115 1.71 13.12 -4.57
N TYR A 116 2.05 12.34 -3.55
CA TYR A 116 1.12 11.99 -2.48
C TYR A 116 1.82 11.77 -1.14
N LEU A 117 1.05 11.93 -0.06
CA LEU A 117 1.38 11.47 1.28
C LEU A 117 0.40 10.37 1.67
N GLU A 118 0.85 9.39 2.43
CA GLU A 118 0.02 8.28 2.90
C GLU A 118 0.36 7.92 4.34
N LEU A 119 -0.67 7.65 5.12
CA LEU A 119 -0.61 6.94 6.39
C LEU A 119 -1.36 5.62 6.21
N CYS A 120 -0.77 4.54 6.69
CA CYS A 120 -1.35 3.22 6.52
C CYS A 120 -1.21 2.41 7.81
N GLY A 121 -2.21 1.61 8.13
CA GLY A 121 -2.19 0.72 9.26
C GLY A 121 -2.76 -0.65 8.91
N GLY A 122 -2.13 -1.71 9.41
CA GLY A 122 -2.54 -3.06 9.09
C GLY A 122 -2.06 -4.14 10.05
N THR A 123 -2.25 -5.36 9.62
CA THR A 123 -1.86 -6.57 10.34
C THR A 123 -0.91 -7.41 9.52
N LEU A 124 -0.01 -8.12 10.21
CA LEU A 124 0.97 -9.03 9.62
C LEU A 124 0.93 -10.36 10.36
N PHE A 125 0.77 -11.44 9.61
CA PHE A 125 0.80 -12.82 10.08
C PHE A 125 2.01 -13.52 9.49
N THR A 126 2.88 -14.10 10.34
CA THR A 126 4.13 -14.73 9.92
C THR A 126 4.28 -16.14 10.49
N ASN A 127 5.07 -16.97 9.81
CA ASN A 127 5.38 -18.34 10.25
C ASN A 127 6.36 -18.40 11.43
N HIS A 128 7.16 -17.37 11.62
CA HIS A 128 8.08 -17.20 12.75
C HIS A 128 7.83 -15.88 13.47
N ASN A 129 8.21 -15.79 14.74
CA ASN A 129 8.08 -14.56 15.51
C ASN A 129 8.84 -13.39 14.87
N VAL A 130 8.21 -12.21 14.87
CA VAL A 130 8.77 -10.97 14.31
C VAL A 130 8.54 -9.81 15.30
N PRO A 131 9.59 -9.23 15.92
CA PRO A 131 10.98 -9.75 16.03
C PRO A 131 11.05 -11.16 16.64
N THR A 132 12.20 -11.83 16.51
CA THR A 132 12.38 -13.24 16.89
C THR A 132 11.94 -13.59 18.33
N SER A 133 11.98 -12.61 19.27
CA SER A 133 11.60 -12.79 20.66
C SER A 133 10.14 -12.41 20.97
N THR A 134 9.29 -12.19 19.96
CA THR A 134 7.92 -11.67 20.15
C THR A 134 6.86 -12.64 19.64
N ASN A 135 5.99 -12.20 18.74
CA ASN A 135 4.81 -12.93 18.24
C ASN A 135 4.83 -13.14 16.73
N THR A 136 4.02 -14.07 16.25
CA THR A 136 3.75 -14.30 14.83
C THR A 136 2.65 -13.38 14.28
N VAL A 137 1.88 -12.73 15.16
CA VAL A 137 0.86 -11.73 14.81
C VAL A 137 1.36 -10.37 15.22
N ASN A 138 1.46 -9.46 14.27
CA ASN A 138 1.93 -8.10 14.45
C ASN A 138 1.04 -7.11 13.73
N PHE A 139 1.22 -5.84 14.07
CA PHE A 139 0.62 -4.69 13.38
C PHE A 139 1.69 -3.94 12.61
N THR A 140 1.27 -3.26 11.55
CA THR A 140 2.13 -2.40 10.74
C THR A 140 1.58 -0.99 10.73
N ASP A 141 2.36 -0.04 11.25
CA ASP A 141 2.06 1.38 11.17
C ASP A 141 3.02 2.01 10.16
N GLN A 142 2.49 2.74 9.17
CA GLN A 142 3.27 3.14 8.02
C GLN A 142 3.00 4.61 7.68
N ALA A 143 4.05 5.31 7.25
CA ALA A 143 3.97 6.64 6.67
C ALA A 143 4.79 6.68 5.38
N ALA A 144 4.26 7.29 4.34
CA ALA A 144 4.91 7.31 3.04
C ALA A 144 4.81 8.66 2.33
N LEU A 145 5.84 8.95 1.56
CA LEU A 145 5.88 10.02 0.57
C LEU A 145 6.15 9.38 -0.79
N GLY A 146 5.30 9.63 -1.76
CA GLY A 146 5.43 9.04 -3.08
C GLY A 146 4.97 9.96 -4.21
N THR A 147 5.10 9.45 -5.42
CA THR A 147 4.56 10.10 -6.61
C THR A 147 4.05 9.06 -7.60
N HIS A 148 2.90 9.35 -8.21
CA HIS A 148 2.48 8.66 -9.42
C HIS A 148 3.13 9.32 -10.63
N ILE A 149 3.66 8.51 -11.53
CA ILE A 149 4.13 8.90 -12.85
C ILE A 149 3.02 8.52 -13.83
N LEU A 150 2.20 9.50 -14.19
CA LEU A 150 0.97 9.29 -14.93
C LEU A 150 1.27 8.95 -16.40
N GLY A 151 0.72 7.84 -16.87
CA GLY A 151 0.75 7.41 -18.25
C GLY A 151 -0.65 7.41 -18.88
N SER A 152 -0.72 7.11 -20.19
CA SER A 152 -2.00 7.06 -20.91
C SER A 152 -2.87 5.88 -20.52
N LYS A 153 -2.30 4.74 -20.19
CA LYS A 153 -2.99 3.49 -19.88
C LYS A 153 -2.67 3.00 -18.47
N TYR A 154 -1.40 3.09 -18.05
CA TYR A 154 -0.91 2.67 -16.74
C TYR A 154 -0.14 3.81 -16.09
N ASN A 155 -0.18 3.85 -14.78
CA ASN A 155 0.59 4.75 -13.94
C ASN A 155 1.63 3.94 -13.18
N TRP A 156 2.83 4.46 -13.08
CA TRP A 156 3.84 3.95 -12.16
C TRP A 156 3.76 4.72 -10.85
N SER A 157 4.15 4.12 -9.75
CA SER A 157 4.39 4.81 -8.50
C SER A 157 5.79 4.52 -7.99
N LEU A 158 6.39 5.53 -7.39
CA LEU A 158 7.63 5.43 -6.62
C LEU A 158 7.36 6.03 -5.25
N GLU A 159 7.76 5.32 -4.20
CA GLU A 159 7.44 5.69 -2.84
C GLU A 159 8.61 5.39 -1.91
N LEU A 160 8.88 6.32 -0.98
CA LEU A 160 9.70 6.12 0.20
C LEU A 160 8.76 5.94 1.39
N ARG A 161 8.90 4.82 2.10
CA ARG A 161 8.01 4.41 3.19
C ARG A 161 8.79 4.10 4.46
N TYR A 162 8.34 4.68 5.56
CA TYR A 162 8.66 4.22 6.91
C TYR A 162 7.60 3.20 7.33
N MET A 163 8.03 2.08 7.92
CA MET A 163 7.14 1.06 8.46
C MET A 163 7.63 0.64 9.84
N HIS A 164 6.73 0.71 10.82
CA HIS A 164 6.89 0.13 12.14
C HIS A 164 6.13 -1.20 12.21
N ILE A 165 6.80 -2.27 12.66
CA ILE A 165 6.19 -3.58 12.89
C ILE A 165 6.27 -3.85 14.38
N SER A 166 5.16 -4.12 15.03
CA SER A 166 5.10 -4.44 16.46
C SER A 166 3.86 -5.26 16.80
N ASN A 167 3.90 -5.93 17.95
CA ASN A 167 2.74 -6.66 18.47
C ASN A 167 1.77 -5.80 19.30
N ALA A 168 1.93 -4.48 19.28
CA ALA A 168 1.11 -3.52 20.06
C ALA A 168 1.03 -3.85 21.57
N GLY A 169 2.03 -4.53 22.12
CA GLY A 169 2.03 -4.92 23.53
C GLY A 169 1.16 -6.15 23.86
N LEU A 170 0.70 -6.90 22.85
CA LEU A 170 -0.06 -8.15 23.08
C LEU A 170 0.81 -9.31 23.58
N GLY A 171 2.14 -9.16 23.62
CA GLY A 171 3.09 -10.12 24.17
C GLY A 171 3.91 -9.51 25.29
N ASN A 172 4.74 -10.36 25.94
CA ASN A 172 5.60 -9.94 27.05
C ASN A 172 6.71 -8.96 26.63
N LEU A 173 7.13 -9.01 25.36
CA LEU A 173 8.16 -8.15 24.80
C LEU A 173 7.62 -7.48 23.53
N ASN A 174 7.95 -6.20 23.33
CA ASN A 174 7.56 -5.45 22.14
C ASN A 174 8.67 -4.47 21.70
N PRO A 175 9.87 -4.95 21.33
CA PRO A 175 10.95 -4.07 20.85
C PRO A 175 10.65 -3.41 19.49
N GLY A 176 9.72 -3.99 18.70
CA GLY A 176 9.38 -3.54 17.35
C GLY A 176 10.52 -3.64 16.34
N ILE A 177 10.21 -3.38 15.09
CA ILE A 177 11.16 -3.20 13.98
C ILE A 177 10.75 -1.94 13.23
N ASN A 178 11.68 -1.02 13.04
CA ASN A 178 11.47 0.17 12.21
C ASN A 178 12.25 -0.02 10.92
N THR A 179 11.60 0.12 9.77
CA THR A 179 12.26 0.02 8.47
C THR A 179 12.01 1.25 7.61
N VAL A 180 12.97 1.58 6.76
CA VAL A 180 12.77 2.48 5.62
C VAL A 180 12.84 1.64 4.36
N GLN A 181 11.84 1.78 3.50
CA GLN A 181 11.61 0.96 2.32
C GLN A 181 11.42 1.85 1.09
N VAL A 182 11.83 1.34 -0.06
CA VAL A 182 11.43 1.88 -1.37
C VAL A 182 10.39 0.93 -1.94
N ARG A 183 9.26 1.49 -2.40
CA ARG A 183 8.17 0.74 -3.04
C ARG A 183 8.00 1.23 -4.48
N LEU A 184 7.85 0.29 -5.39
CA LEU A 184 7.48 0.52 -6.78
C LEU A 184 6.13 -0.11 -7.05
N GLY A 185 5.29 0.58 -7.80
CA GLY A 185 3.99 0.06 -8.19
C GLY A 185 3.64 0.36 -9.63
N VAL A 186 2.76 -0.43 -10.19
CA VAL A 186 2.09 -0.18 -11.46
C VAL A 186 0.59 -0.37 -11.30
N GLY A 187 -0.19 0.59 -11.79
CA GLY A 187 -1.62 0.59 -11.58
C GLY A 187 -2.39 1.44 -12.58
N ARG A 188 -3.65 1.66 -12.28
CA ARG A 188 -4.57 2.46 -13.08
C ARG A 188 -5.55 3.19 -12.19
N PHE A 189 -5.90 4.42 -12.61
CA PHE A 189 -7.08 5.11 -12.12
C PHE A 189 -8.23 4.90 -13.09
N PHE A 190 -9.47 4.78 -12.61
CA PHE A 190 -10.67 4.58 -13.43
C PHE A 190 -11.94 5.07 -12.72
N GLY A 191 -13.03 5.27 -13.47
CA GLY A 191 -14.37 5.56 -12.94
C GLY A 191 -14.60 6.96 -12.39
N GLY A 192 -13.63 7.86 -12.40
CA GLY A 192 -13.79 9.22 -11.90
C GLY A 192 -14.61 10.13 -12.81
N ARG A 193 -15.30 11.10 -12.22
CA ARG A 193 -15.97 12.18 -12.95
C ARG A 193 -15.00 13.35 -13.13
N ARG A 194 -14.83 13.80 -14.36
CA ARG A 194 -14.12 15.02 -14.71
C ARG A 194 -14.88 16.27 -14.28
#